data_4bf6ace24044d74c95f02cebd52eabfc
#
_entry.id   4bf6ace24044d74c95f02cebd52eabfc
#
_cell.length_a   1.000
_cell.length_b   1.000
_cell.length_c   1.000
_cell.angle_alpha   90.00
_cell.angle_beta   90.00
_cell.angle_gamma   90.00
#
_symmetry.space_group_name_H-M   'P 1'
#
loop_
_entity.id
_entity.type
_entity.pdbx_description
1 polymer ?
#
loop_
_entity_poly.entity_id
_entity_poly.type
_entity_poly.pdbx_seq_one_letter_code
_entity_poly.pdbx_strand_id
1 'polypeptide(L)'
;VVAFRTVAGLLISLAIVSFVRRTLLPERNAMTPLMLMVSGLLFVNYGYNWSVHYIPISLAVLVFYTFPLIVLAVEAFGNWRLPVVASLFAFVLAFIGLGLALGPSFAELNWRGLLCACLASVGGVLMFVFGARAARTSGLMTMTVFTHIIAGPLTIMAVFAFGGPALPTTGLGWLGLNVAAAAYVNGLLFQ
;
A
#
# COMPACT_ATOMS: atom_id res chain seq x y z
N VAL A 1 6.45 5.29 11.55
CA VAL A 1 6.23 3.87 11.20
C VAL A 1 6.53 3.61 9.73
N VAL A 2 5.92 4.36 8.76
CA VAL A 2 6.09 4.13 7.31
C VAL A 2 7.55 4.17 6.89
N ALA A 3 8.29 5.22 7.26
CA ALA A 3 9.72 5.38 6.90
C ALA A 3 10.57 4.22 7.41
N PHE A 4 10.38 3.81 8.66
CA PHE A 4 11.14 2.72 9.27
C PHE A 4 10.89 1.38 8.55
N ARG A 5 9.64 1.08 8.26
CA ARG A 5 9.25 -0.10 7.48
C ARG A 5 9.88 -0.10 6.08
N THR A 6 9.85 1.04 5.41
CA THR A 6 10.40 1.18 4.05
C THR A 6 11.91 1.07 4.02
N VAL A 7 12.61 1.63 5.02
CA VAL A 7 14.07 1.48 5.18
C VAL A 7 14.44 0.03 5.45
N ALA A 8 13.72 -0.67 6.34
CA ALA A 8 13.94 -2.09 6.59
C ALA A 8 13.75 -2.93 5.31
N GLY A 9 12.67 -2.67 4.55
CA GLY A 9 12.43 -3.32 3.26
C GLY A 9 13.52 -3.04 2.23
N LEU A 10 14.05 -1.80 2.19
CA LEU A 10 15.14 -1.44 1.30
C LEU A 10 16.43 -2.20 1.67
N LEU A 11 16.81 -2.24 2.95
CA LEU A 11 18.00 -2.95 3.41
C LEU A 11 17.95 -4.45 3.10
N ILE A 12 16.79 -5.07 3.33
CA ILE A 12 16.56 -6.49 3.01
C ILE A 12 16.63 -6.71 1.50
N SER A 13 16.02 -5.84 0.71
CA SER A 13 16.05 -5.92 -0.75
C SER A 13 17.48 -5.81 -1.28
N LEU A 14 18.29 -4.90 -0.74
CA LEU A 14 19.71 -4.77 -1.09
C LEU A 14 20.50 -6.01 -0.68
N ALA A 15 20.24 -6.57 0.49
CA ALA A 15 20.85 -7.84 0.92
C ALA A 15 20.51 -8.98 -0.02
N ILE A 16 19.24 -9.13 -0.41
CA ILE A 16 18.81 -10.15 -1.37
C ILE A 16 19.53 -10.00 -2.71
N VAL A 17 19.63 -8.77 -3.25
CA VAL A 17 20.36 -8.50 -4.50
C VAL A 17 21.82 -8.90 -4.41
N SER A 18 22.49 -8.62 -3.27
CA SER A 18 23.89 -8.96 -3.06
C SER A 18 24.13 -10.48 -2.96
N PHE A 19 23.18 -11.24 -2.39
CA PHE A 19 23.33 -12.70 -2.21
C PHE A 19 22.96 -13.49 -3.46
N VAL A 20 21.91 -13.07 -4.19
CA VAL A 20 21.34 -13.88 -5.30
C VAL A 20 22.23 -13.84 -6.56
N ARG A 21 23.17 -12.90 -6.67
CA ARG A 21 24.10 -12.73 -7.81
C ARG A 21 23.44 -12.81 -9.21
N ARG A 22 22.13 -12.86 -9.29
CA ARG A 22 21.37 -12.80 -10.55
C ARG A 22 21.05 -11.34 -10.84
N THR A 23 21.06 -10.99 -12.11
CA THR A 23 20.55 -9.70 -12.58
C THR A 23 19.03 -9.68 -12.37
N LEU A 24 18.61 -9.21 -11.20
CA LEU A 24 17.19 -8.97 -10.87
C LEU A 24 16.72 -7.70 -11.62
N LEU A 25 17.06 -7.57 -12.89
CA LEU A 25 16.60 -6.46 -13.70
C LEU A 25 15.20 -6.80 -14.24
N PRO A 26 14.21 -5.93 -14.01
CA PRO A 26 12.91 -6.13 -14.58
C PRO A 26 12.98 -6.05 -16.09
N GLU A 27 12.22 -6.87 -16.77
CA GLU A 27 12.06 -6.76 -18.21
C GLU A 27 11.51 -5.37 -18.55
N ARG A 28 11.92 -4.85 -19.72
CA ARG A 28 11.49 -3.52 -20.18
C ARG A 28 9.97 -3.37 -20.20
N ASN A 29 9.27 -4.45 -20.52
CA ASN A 29 7.79 -4.49 -20.53
C ASN A 29 7.16 -4.45 -19.13
N ALA A 30 7.91 -4.83 -18.09
CA ALA A 30 7.45 -4.79 -16.72
C ALA A 30 7.65 -3.42 -16.05
N MET A 31 8.44 -2.53 -16.67
CA MET A 31 8.79 -1.24 -16.07
C MET A 31 7.57 -0.35 -15.86
N THR A 32 6.68 -0.26 -16.84
CA THR A 32 5.46 0.54 -16.75
C THR A 32 4.52 0.04 -15.65
N PRO A 33 4.12 -1.24 -15.60
CA PRO A 33 3.30 -1.74 -14.50
C PRO A 33 3.99 -1.62 -13.13
N LEU A 34 5.31 -1.78 -13.06
CA LEU A 34 6.07 -1.61 -11.83
C LEU A 34 6.00 -0.15 -11.32
N MET A 35 6.23 0.82 -12.20
CA MET A 35 6.16 2.24 -11.84
C MET A 35 4.74 2.66 -11.40
N LEU A 36 3.71 2.17 -12.08
CA LEU A 36 2.32 2.41 -11.68
C LEU A 36 1.98 1.76 -10.33
N MET A 37 2.50 0.56 -10.07
CA MET A 37 2.35 -0.09 -8.76
C MET A 37 3.06 0.70 -7.66
N VAL A 38 4.29 1.16 -7.89
CA VAL A 38 5.05 1.96 -6.91
C VAL A 38 4.36 3.29 -6.63
N SER A 39 3.85 3.98 -7.68
CA SER A 39 3.06 5.20 -7.47
C SER A 39 1.79 4.93 -6.66
N GLY A 40 1.13 3.80 -6.91
CA GLY A 40 0.00 3.34 -6.10
C GLY A 40 0.38 3.15 -4.64
N LEU A 41 1.51 2.50 -4.37
CA LEU A 41 2.03 2.32 -3.01
C LEU A 41 2.29 3.66 -2.30
N LEU A 42 2.84 4.64 -3.00
CA LEU A 42 3.05 5.99 -2.47
C LEU A 42 1.72 6.68 -2.15
N PHE A 43 0.73 6.60 -3.05
CA PHE A 43 -0.61 7.15 -2.80
C PHE A 43 -1.29 6.50 -1.60
N VAL A 44 -1.18 5.17 -1.43
CA VAL A 44 -1.67 4.49 -0.23
C VAL A 44 -0.98 5.02 1.01
N ASN A 45 0.36 5.02 1.02
CA ASN A 45 1.11 5.41 2.21
C ASN A 45 0.88 6.88 2.60
N TYR A 46 0.96 7.80 1.65
CA TYR A 46 0.81 9.23 1.93
C TYR A 46 -0.65 9.63 2.04
N GLY A 47 -1.49 9.20 1.12
CA GLY A 47 -2.92 9.54 1.13
C GLY A 47 -3.61 9.07 2.40
N TYR A 48 -3.38 7.81 2.81
CA TYR A 48 -3.96 7.30 4.04
C TYR A 48 -3.44 8.03 5.28
N ASN A 49 -2.11 8.22 5.40
CA ASN A 49 -1.54 8.92 6.57
C ASN A 49 -2.00 10.37 6.66
N TRP A 50 -2.10 11.09 5.53
CA TRP A 50 -2.64 12.43 5.53
C TRP A 50 -4.13 12.47 5.86
N SER A 51 -4.91 11.49 5.42
CA SER A 51 -6.35 11.47 5.68
C SER A 51 -6.67 11.44 7.17
N VAL A 52 -5.93 10.64 7.96
CA VAL A 52 -6.14 10.51 9.41
C VAL A 52 -5.81 11.77 10.22
N HIS A 53 -5.17 12.78 9.62
CA HIS A 53 -4.99 14.09 10.26
C HIS A 53 -6.25 14.97 10.16
N TYR A 54 -7.17 14.66 9.25
CA TYR A 54 -8.35 15.48 8.98
C TYR A 54 -9.66 14.79 9.28
N ILE A 55 -9.69 13.47 9.29
CA ILE A 55 -10.90 12.66 9.55
C ILE A 55 -10.58 11.51 10.52
N PRO A 56 -11.56 10.98 11.24
CA PRO A 56 -11.38 9.83 12.11
C PRO A 56 -10.81 8.62 11.36
N ILE A 57 -9.93 7.87 12.02
CA ILE A 57 -9.26 6.69 11.45
C ILE A 57 -10.29 5.69 10.90
N SER A 58 -11.39 5.47 11.60
CA SER A 58 -12.47 4.57 11.18
C SER A 58 -13.07 4.96 9.84
N LEU A 59 -13.28 6.25 9.61
CA LEU A 59 -13.78 6.77 8.34
C LEU A 59 -12.72 6.68 7.24
N ALA A 60 -11.46 7.01 7.54
CA ALA A 60 -10.36 6.88 6.59
C ALA A 60 -10.18 5.44 6.10
N VAL A 61 -10.25 4.47 7.02
CA VAL A 61 -10.21 3.04 6.72
C VAL A 61 -11.38 2.64 5.84
N LEU A 62 -12.61 3.05 6.18
CA LEU A 62 -13.80 2.70 5.42
C LEU A 62 -13.71 3.20 3.97
N VAL A 63 -13.30 4.45 3.78
CA VAL A 63 -13.11 5.02 2.44
C VAL A 63 -11.97 4.31 1.70
N PHE A 64 -10.85 4.05 2.35
CA PHE A 64 -9.74 3.31 1.74
C PHE A 64 -10.18 1.94 1.25
N TYR A 65 -10.91 1.17 2.05
CA TYR A 65 -11.36 -0.18 1.70
C TYR A 65 -12.46 -0.23 0.61
N THR A 66 -12.79 0.89 -0.04
CA THR A 66 -13.56 0.88 -1.29
C THR A 66 -12.73 0.41 -2.49
N PHE A 67 -11.37 0.40 -2.38
CA PHE A 67 -10.51 0.01 -3.51
C PHE A 67 -10.80 -1.38 -4.08
N PRO A 68 -11.16 -2.44 -3.31
CA PRO A 68 -11.45 -3.75 -3.91
C PRO A 68 -12.68 -3.72 -4.81
N LEU A 69 -13.68 -2.89 -4.49
CA LEU A 69 -14.85 -2.70 -5.35
C LEU A 69 -14.45 -2.06 -6.68
N ILE A 70 -13.55 -1.06 -6.62
CA ILE A 70 -13.04 -0.42 -7.83
C ILE A 70 -12.20 -1.41 -8.65
N VAL A 71 -11.40 -2.27 -8.00
CA VAL A 71 -10.64 -3.34 -8.69
C VAL A 71 -11.61 -4.28 -9.41
N LEU A 72 -12.67 -4.74 -8.75
CA LEU A 72 -13.70 -5.59 -9.37
C LEU A 72 -14.35 -4.91 -10.58
N ALA A 73 -14.64 -3.61 -10.47
CA ALA A 73 -15.18 -2.83 -11.57
C ALA A 73 -14.18 -2.73 -12.75
N VAL A 74 -12.92 -2.41 -12.46
CA VAL A 74 -11.86 -2.30 -13.48
C VAL A 74 -11.65 -3.65 -14.21
N GLU A 75 -11.65 -4.76 -13.47
CA GLU A 75 -11.53 -6.10 -14.06
C GLU A 75 -12.74 -6.47 -14.90
N ALA A 76 -13.95 -6.13 -14.45
CA ALA A 76 -15.17 -6.37 -15.19
C ALA A 76 -15.20 -5.60 -16.53
N PHE A 77 -14.86 -4.30 -16.50
CA PHE A 77 -14.78 -3.47 -17.70
C PHE A 77 -13.63 -3.88 -18.62
N GLY A 78 -12.47 -4.24 -18.06
CA GLY A 78 -11.29 -4.64 -18.83
C GLY A 78 -11.47 -5.97 -19.58
N ASN A 79 -12.22 -6.90 -19.00
CA ASN A 79 -12.45 -8.22 -19.57
C ASN A 79 -13.84 -8.38 -20.23
N TRP A 80 -14.67 -7.32 -20.26
CA TRP A 80 -16.06 -7.35 -20.75
C TRP A 80 -16.89 -8.46 -20.10
N ARG A 81 -16.57 -8.82 -18.86
CA ARG A 81 -17.27 -9.84 -18.08
C ARG A 81 -17.81 -9.22 -16.80
N LEU A 82 -19.06 -9.45 -16.52
CA LEU A 82 -19.65 -9.05 -15.24
C LEU A 82 -18.90 -9.74 -14.09
N PRO A 83 -18.65 -9.03 -12.97
CA PRO A 83 -18.05 -9.66 -11.80
C PRO A 83 -18.94 -10.80 -11.33
N VAL A 84 -18.32 -11.84 -10.81
CA VAL A 84 -19.07 -12.99 -10.25
C VAL A 84 -19.94 -12.47 -9.11
N VAL A 85 -21.24 -12.73 -9.18
CA VAL A 85 -22.23 -12.26 -8.19
C VAL A 85 -21.81 -12.62 -6.76
N ALA A 86 -21.21 -13.80 -6.57
CA ALA A 86 -20.69 -14.23 -5.28
C ALA A 86 -19.57 -13.31 -4.75
N SER A 87 -18.68 -12.82 -5.61
CA SER A 87 -17.60 -11.89 -5.21
C SER A 87 -18.17 -10.53 -4.80
N LEU A 88 -19.16 -10.03 -5.54
CA LEU A 88 -19.83 -8.78 -5.20
C LEU A 88 -20.59 -8.91 -3.87
N PHE A 89 -21.31 -10.00 -3.66
CA PHE A 89 -22.02 -10.26 -2.42
C PHE A 89 -21.05 -10.39 -1.22
N ALA A 90 -19.96 -11.14 -1.38
CA ALA A 90 -18.93 -11.28 -0.36
C ALA A 90 -18.29 -9.91 0.00
N PHE A 91 -18.04 -9.06 -1.01
CA PHE A 91 -17.53 -7.71 -0.77
C PHE A 91 -18.52 -6.85 0.03
N VAL A 92 -19.79 -6.82 -0.39
CA VAL A 92 -20.83 -6.04 0.31
C VAL A 92 -20.96 -6.49 1.75
N LEU A 93 -20.98 -7.80 2.00
CA LEU A 93 -21.07 -8.36 3.35
C LEU A 93 -19.84 -7.97 4.20
N ALA A 94 -18.62 -8.09 3.63
CA ALA A 94 -17.39 -7.70 4.30
C ALA A 94 -17.34 -6.18 4.59
N PHE A 95 -17.81 -5.35 3.64
CA PHE A 95 -17.86 -3.90 3.80
C PHE A 95 -18.86 -3.45 4.86
N ILE A 96 -20.04 -4.09 4.92
CA ILE A 96 -21.02 -3.85 5.98
C ILE A 96 -20.43 -4.27 7.33
N GLY A 97 -19.80 -5.46 7.42
CA GLY A 97 -19.14 -5.92 8.63
C GLY A 97 -18.05 -4.96 9.10
N LEU A 98 -17.24 -4.44 8.18
CA LEU A 98 -16.22 -3.44 8.47
C LEU A 98 -16.86 -2.14 9.00
N GLY A 99 -17.92 -1.66 8.36
CA GLY A 99 -18.65 -0.46 8.80
C GLY A 99 -19.22 -0.62 10.21
N LEU A 100 -19.81 -1.77 10.51
CA LEU A 100 -20.35 -2.06 11.85
C LEU A 100 -19.24 -2.17 12.91
N ALA A 101 -18.12 -2.81 12.57
CA ALA A 101 -17.00 -2.98 13.49
C ALA A 101 -16.28 -1.65 13.82
N LEU A 102 -16.15 -0.78 12.83
CA LEU A 102 -15.45 0.49 12.99
C LEU A 102 -16.31 1.61 13.58
N GLY A 103 -17.63 1.55 13.44
CA GLY A 103 -18.57 2.57 13.93
C GLY A 103 -18.17 3.98 13.49
N PRO A 104 -18.05 4.27 12.18
CA PRO A 104 -17.47 5.52 11.71
C PRO A 104 -18.29 6.72 12.18
N SER A 105 -17.61 7.71 12.75
CA SER A 105 -18.23 9.01 13.08
C SER A 105 -18.18 9.91 11.84
N PHE A 106 -19.33 10.45 11.45
CA PHE A 106 -19.47 11.42 10.37
C PHE A 106 -19.53 12.86 10.86
N ALA A 107 -19.42 13.07 12.17
CA ALA A 107 -19.56 14.41 12.78
C ALA A 107 -18.43 15.37 12.37
N GLU A 108 -17.26 14.84 12.08
CA GLU A 108 -16.06 15.62 11.70
C GLU A 108 -15.65 15.36 10.25
N LEU A 109 -16.59 15.48 9.33
CA LEU A 109 -16.33 15.33 7.89
C LEU A 109 -15.51 16.52 7.37
N ASN A 110 -14.25 16.25 7.02
CA ASN A 110 -13.40 17.21 6.34
C ASN A 110 -13.12 16.74 4.91
N TRP A 111 -13.47 17.56 3.93
CA TRP A 111 -13.31 17.23 2.51
C TRP A 111 -11.85 16.94 2.11
N ARG A 112 -10.87 17.58 2.76
CA ARG A 112 -9.43 17.33 2.52
C ARG A 112 -9.05 15.91 2.94
N GLY A 113 -9.50 15.49 4.11
CA GLY A 113 -9.29 14.12 4.60
C GLY A 113 -9.95 13.07 3.72
N LEU A 114 -11.17 13.37 3.26
CA LEU A 114 -11.89 12.50 2.33
C LEU A 114 -11.17 12.35 1.00
N LEU A 115 -10.70 13.45 0.40
CA LEU A 115 -9.90 13.41 -0.83
C LEU A 115 -8.62 12.60 -0.66
N CYS A 116 -7.90 12.76 0.47
CA CYS A 116 -6.71 11.98 0.76
C CYS A 116 -7.01 10.48 0.89
N ALA A 117 -8.12 10.11 1.53
CA ALA A 117 -8.56 8.72 1.64
C ALA A 117 -8.97 8.14 0.27
N CYS A 118 -9.65 8.93 -0.57
CA CYS A 118 -9.96 8.52 -1.95
C CYS A 118 -8.70 8.32 -2.78
N LEU A 119 -7.70 9.22 -2.67
CA LEU A 119 -6.40 9.05 -3.31
C LEU A 119 -5.71 7.75 -2.86
N ALA A 120 -5.78 7.43 -1.56
CA ALA A 120 -5.27 6.16 -1.05
C ALA A 120 -6.02 4.95 -1.67
N SER A 121 -7.34 5.05 -1.82
CA SER A 121 -8.15 4.01 -2.48
C SER A 121 -7.73 3.81 -3.94
N VAL A 122 -7.57 4.89 -4.71
CA VAL A 122 -7.04 4.83 -6.08
C VAL A 122 -5.63 4.21 -6.11
N GLY A 123 -4.78 4.59 -5.15
CA GLY A 123 -3.47 3.98 -4.95
C GLY A 123 -3.54 2.47 -4.75
N GLY A 124 -4.50 2.00 -3.94
CA GLY A 124 -4.77 0.57 -3.74
C GLY A 124 -5.13 -0.14 -5.04
N VAL A 125 -5.98 0.47 -5.87
CA VAL A 125 -6.32 -0.07 -7.20
C VAL A 125 -5.08 -0.20 -8.09
N LEU A 126 -4.27 0.86 -8.19
CA LEU A 126 -3.04 0.83 -8.97
C LEU A 126 -2.09 -0.27 -8.48
N MET A 127 -1.92 -0.36 -7.16
CA MET A 127 -1.05 -1.37 -6.55
C MET A 127 -1.51 -2.79 -6.86
N PHE A 128 -2.80 -3.09 -6.77
CA PHE A 128 -3.33 -4.42 -7.03
C PHE A 128 -3.30 -4.79 -8.52
N VAL A 129 -3.86 -3.93 -9.38
CA VAL A 129 -3.97 -4.22 -10.81
C VAL A 129 -2.60 -4.31 -11.48
N PHE A 130 -1.73 -3.35 -11.21
CA PHE A 130 -0.41 -3.31 -11.82
C PHE A 130 0.61 -4.16 -11.09
N GLY A 131 0.45 -4.40 -9.79
CA GLY A 131 1.24 -5.36 -9.02
C GLY A 131 1.09 -6.78 -9.55
N ALA A 132 -0.14 -7.23 -9.80
CA ALA A 132 -0.39 -8.53 -10.42
C ALA A 132 0.24 -8.65 -11.82
N ARG A 133 0.23 -7.58 -12.62
CA ARG A 133 0.89 -7.56 -13.94
C ARG A 133 2.41 -7.59 -13.82
N ALA A 134 2.99 -6.78 -12.93
CA ALA A 134 4.43 -6.74 -12.68
C ALA A 134 4.95 -8.08 -12.16
N ALA A 135 4.22 -8.73 -11.26
CA ALA A 135 4.57 -10.05 -10.73
C ALA A 135 4.59 -11.14 -11.81
N ARG A 136 3.63 -11.11 -12.74
CA ARG A 136 3.56 -12.08 -13.87
C ARG A 136 4.70 -11.90 -14.87
N THR A 137 5.17 -10.67 -15.09
CA THR A 137 6.21 -10.38 -16.10
C THR A 137 7.63 -10.52 -15.55
N SER A 138 7.88 -10.10 -14.31
CA SER A 138 9.24 -10.08 -13.73
C SER A 138 9.44 -11.06 -12.56
N GLY A 139 8.38 -11.72 -12.11
CA GLY A 139 8.39 -12.53 -10.90
C GLY A 139 8.27 -11.71 -9.62
N LEU A 140 7.74 -12.34 -8.56
CA LEU A 140 7.48 -11.70 -7.28
C LEU A 140 8.73 -11.10 -6.63
N MET A 141 9.85 -11.83 -6.68
CA MET A 141 11.11 -11.40 -6.07
C MET A 141 11.65 -10.11 -6.70
N THR A 142 11.70 -10.06 -8.04
CA THR A 142 12.13 -8.87 -8.78
C THR A 142 11.20 -7.69 -8.50
N MET A 143 9.89 -7.91 -8.54
CA MET A 143 8.88 -6.91 -8.20
C MET A 143 9.09 -6.33 -6.80
N THR A 144 9.24 -7.18 -5.78
CA THR A 144 9.41 -6.76 -4.38
C THR A 144 10.69 -5.95 -4.20
N VAL A 145 11.80 -6.44 -4.72
CA VAL A 145 13.11 -5.76 -4.64
C VAL A 145 13.04 -4.38 -5.29
N PHE A 146 12.56 -4.30 -6.52
CA PHE A 146 12.47 -3.01 -7.23
C PHE A 146 11.49 -2.04 -6.58
N THR A 147 10.39 -2.54 -6.04
CA THR A 147 9.44 -1.70 -5.29
C THR A 147 10.16 -0.97 -4.15
N HIS A 148 10.98 -1.68 -3.37
CA HIS A 148 11.68 -1.07 -2.24
C HIS A 148 12.85 -0.19 -2.67
N ILE A 149 13.57 -0.55 -3.73
CA ILE A 149 14.66 0.27 -4.28
C ILE A 149 14.13 1.62 -4.80
N ILE A 150 12.92 1.65 -5.38
CA ILE A 150 12.33 2.89 -5.88
C ILE A 150 11.57 3.62 -4.77
N ALA A 151 10.69 2.93 -4.05
CA ALA A 151 9.87 3.55 -3.00
C ALA A 151 10.69 3.97 -1.77
N GLY A 152 11.78 3.27 -1.47
CA GLY A 152 12.65 3.55 -0.32
C GLY A 152 13.20 4.98 -0.33
N PRO A 153 14.01 5.34 -1.33
CA PRO A 153 14.55 6.70 -1.44
C PRO A 153 13.47 7.79 -1.51
N LEU A 154 12.39 7.54 -2.25
CA LEU A 154 11.28 8.49 -2.36
C LEU A 154 10.59 8.72 -1.00
N THR A 155 10.41 7.66 -0.23
CA THR A 155 9.85 7.76 1.13
C THR A 155 10.80 8.50 2.06
N ILE A 156 12.10 8.22 2.00
CA ILE A 156 13.11 8.91 2.81
C ILE A 156 13.12 10.41 2.46
N MET A 157 13.18 10.75 1.18
CA MET A 157 13.12 12.15 0.73
C MET A 157 11.87 12.86 1.23
N ALA A 158 10.72 12.23 1.11
CA ALA A 158 9.47 12.82 1.57
C ALA A 158 9.46 13.03 3.10
N VAL A 159 9.98 12.09 3.89
CA VAL A 159 10.09 12.26 5.35
C VAL A 159 10.94 13.47 5.70
N PHE A 160 12.09 13.65 5.05
CA PHE A 160 12.94 14.83 5.29
C PHE A 160 12.32 16.14 4.80
N ALA A 161 11.59 16.11 3.68
CA ALA A 161 10.90 17.28 3.15
C ALA A 161 9.74 17.77 4.05
N PHE A 162 9.09 16.85 4.78
CA PHE A 162 7.95 17.15 5.66
C PHE A 162 8.29 17.21 7.16
N GLY A 163 9.52 17.49 7.54
CA GLY A 163 9.90 17.78 8.91
C GLY A 163 10.77 16.74 9.60
N GLY A 164 11.27 15.75 8.87
CA GLY A 164 12.16 14.73 9.37
C GLY A 164 11.49 13.55 10.11
N PRO A 165 12.27 12.54 10.50
CA PRO A 165 11.73 11.36 11.15
C PRO A 165 11.35 11.69 12.60
N ALA A 166 10.06 11.57 12.93
CA ALA A 166 9.60 11.55 14.30
C ALA A 166 10.00 10.22 14.95
N LEU A 167 11.04 10.23 15.76
CA LEU A 167 11.46 9.06 16.53
C LEU A 167 10.56 8.90 17.76
N PRO A 168 10.19 7.66 18.14
CA PRO A 168 9.43 7.44 19.35
C PRO A 168 10.24 7.90 20.59
N THR A 169 9.59 8.62 21.48
CA THR A 169 10.18 9.07 22.75
C THR A 169 9.97 8.06 23.88
N THR A 170 9.12 7.07 23.67
CA THR A 170 8.75 6.05 24.68
C THR A 170 9.20 4.66 24.30
N GLY A 171 9.52 3.81 25.31
CA GLY A 171 9.90 2.40 25.07
C GLY A 171 8.77 1.60 24.36
N LEU A 172 7.51 1.89 24.65
CA LEU A 172 6.36 1.29 23.95
C LEU A 172 6.30 1.68 22.47
N GLY A 173 6.68 2.93 22.13
CA GLY A 173 6.77 3.38 20.75
C GLY A 173 7.86 2.62 19.96
N TRP A 174 9.02 2.36 20.58
CA TRP A 174 10.09 1.55 20.00
C TRP A 174 9.68 0.09 19.84
N LEU A 175 8.98 -0.50 20.81
CA LEU A 175 8.40 -1.84 20.69
C LEU A 175 7.41 -1.92 19.53
N GLY A 176 6.50 -0.97 19.39
CA GLY A 176 5.55 -0.91 18.28
C GLY A 176 6.25 -0.83 16.91
N LEU A 177 7.32 -0.04 16.79
CA LEU A 177 8.15 0.04 15.59
C LEU A 177 8.80 -1.30 15.24
N ASN A 178 9.40 -1.98 16.24
CA ASN A 178 10.06 -3.26 16.01
C ASN A 178 9.05 -4.35 15.61
N VAL A 179 7.89 -4.40 16.24
CA VAL A 179 6.81 -5.34 15.87
C VAL A 179 6.32 -5.08 14.45
N ALA A 180 6.09 -3.82 14.07
CA ALA A 180 5.68 -3.46 12.72
C ALA A 180 6.75 -3.82 11.67
N ALA A 181 8.03 -3.62 11.98
CA ALA A 181 9.14 -4.00 11.11
C ALA A 181 9.24 -5.53 10.97
N ALA A 182 9.16 -6.27 12.09
CA ALA A 182 9.22 -7.73 12.07
C ALA A 182 8.05 -8.35 11.30
N ALA A 183 6.83 -7.83 11.47
CA ALA A 183 5.66 -8.27 10.72
C ALA A 183 5.83 -8.02 9.21
N TYR A 184 6.41 -6.88 8.84
CA TYR A 184 6.69 -6.54 7.44
C TYR A 184 7.73 -7.45 6.82
N VAL A 185 8.83 -7.72 7.56
CA VAL A 185 9.90 -8.64 7.13
C VAL A 185 9.36 -10.04 6.92
N ASN A 186 8.55 -10.54 7.87
CA ASN A 186 7.88 -11.83 7.71
C ASN A 186 7.01 -11.85 6.45
N GLY A 187 6.21 -10.81 6.20
CA GLY A 187 5.40 -10.71 4.99
C GLY A 187 6.22 -10.75 3.70
N LEU A 188 7.47 -10.23 3.71
CA LEU A 188 8.38 -10.29 2.56
C LEU A 188 9.02 -11.67 2.35
N LEU A 189 9.29 -12.40 3.44
CA LEU A 189 9.96 -13.72 3.39
C LEU A 189 9.01 -14.83 2.96
N PHE A 190 7.71 -14.65 3.15
CA PHE A 190 6.68 -15.66 2.83
C PHE A 190 5.91 -15.35 1.52
N GLN A 191 6.38 -14.41 0.70
CA GLN A 191 5.91 -14.16 -0.67
C GLN A 191 6.76 -14.93 -1.70
#